data_4873f83e1ba96525debc94734cd87cab
#
_entry.id   4873f83e1ba96525debc94734cd87cab
#
_cell.length_a   1.000
_cell.length_b   1.000
_cell.length_c   1.000
_cell.angle_alpha   90.00
_cell.angle_beta   90.00
_cell.angle_gamma   90.00
#
_symmetry.space_group_name_H-M   'P 1'
#
loop_
_entity.id
_entity.type
_entity.pdbx_description
1 polymer ?
#
loop_
_entity_poly.entity_id
_entity_poly.type
_entity_poly.pdbx_seq_one_letter_code
_entity_poly.pdbx_strand_id
1 'polypeptide(L)'
;GGVTLSGGEVLLQYEVAAETLRLCRTNYLNTCIETSAYAPWDHLWQVAQYCHTVFVDLKHMDSAQHQAMTGVGNGVILDNITRLCRELPRRGGKVIVRMPLIPGYNDDDEAVAAGARFVAGLENAPELNLLPYHNLGESKYEMIGEDYPLPGLASRKGRDPRLLAIQALCQRLAPHNRVSLGGDAIDLT
;
A
#
# COMPACT_ATOMS: atom_id res chain seq x y z
N GLY A 1 -11.15 -11.91 14.25
CA GLY A 1 -11.74 -10.74 13.59
C GLY A 1 -11.04 -9.45 14.00
N GLY A 2 -11.33 -8.35 13.33
CA GLY A 2 -10.69 -7.06 13.60
C GLY A 2 -11.41 -5.93 12.89
N VAL A 3 -10.84 -4.72 13.00
CA VAL A 3 -11.32 -3.51 12.36
C VAL A 3 -10.26 -3.01 11.39
N THR A 4 -10.66 -2.79 10.15
CA THR A 4 -9.84 -2.11 9.13
C THR A 4 -10.48 -0.77 8.83
N LEU A 5 -9.73 0.32 9.00
CA LEU A 5 -10.12 1.63 8.53
C LEU A 5 -9.52 1.86 7.15
N SER A 6 -10.38 2.12 6.19
CA SER A 6 -10.07 2.37 4.79
C SER A 6 -11.04 3.45 4.27
N GLY A 7 -11.11 3.66 2.99
CA GLY A 7 -12.03 4.62 2.36
C GLY A 7 -11.28 5.48 1.37
N GLY A 8 -11.52 6.80 1.32
CA GLY A 8 -10.71 7.71 0.53
C GLY A 8 -9.26 7.75 1.04
N GLU A 9 -9.02 8.52 2.10
CA GLU A 9 -7.74 8.52 2.83
C GLU A 9 -8.02 8.66 4.32
N VAL A 10 -7.65 7.65 5.10
CA VAL A 10 -7.90 7.60 6.55
C VAL A 10 -7.24 8.75 7.32
N LEU A 11 -6.12 9.25 6.83
CA LEU A 11 -5.35 10.31 7.48
C LEU A 11 -5.98 11.71 7.35
N LEU A 12 -7.01 11.88 6.50
CA LEU A 12 -7.79 13.12 6.46
C LEU A 12 -8.60 13.33 7.74
N GLN A 13 -8.90 12.25 8.48
CA GLN A 13 -9.59 12.28 9.76
C GLN A 13 -8.76 11.55 10.82
N TYR A 14 -7.47 11.85 10.87
CA TYR A 14 -6.50 11.12 11.68
C TYR A 14 -6.83 11.09 13.18
N GLU A 15 -7.41 12.14 13.74
CA GLU A 15 -7.81 12.19 15.16
C GLU A 15 -8.92 11.17 15.48
N VAL A 16 -9.95 11.13 14.63
CA VAL A 16 -11.05 10.17 14.76
C VAL A 16 -10.56 8.74 14.54
N ALA A 17 -9.72 8.54 13.53
CA ALA A 17 -9.12 7.24 13.24
C ALA A 17 -8.26 6.75 14.41
N ALA A 18 -7.41 7.59 14.96
CA ALA A 18 -6.55 7.27 16.10
C ALA A 18 -7.37 6.85 17.34
N GLU A 19 -8.41 7.62 17.69
CA GLU A 19 -9.26 7.29 18.83
C GLU A 19 -10.06 6.01 18.62
N THR A 20 -10.59 5.81 17.42
CA THR A 20 -11.30 4.56 17.05
C THR A 20 -10.39 3.35 17.22
N LEU A 21 -9.18 3.40 16.69
CA LEU A 21 -8.23 2.27 16.78
C LEU A 21 -7.71 2.06 18.21
N ARG A 22 -7.53 3.15 18.97
CA ARG A 22 -7.18 3.07 20.39
C ARG A 22 -8.26 2.31 21.18
N LEU A 23 -9.53 2.62 20.96
CA LEU A 23 -10.67 1.93 21.57
C LEU A 23 -10.75 0.46 21.13
N CYS A 24 -10.50 0.17 19.83
CA CYS A 24 -10.42 -1.20 19.35
C CYS A 24 -9.33 -2.00 20.07
N ARG A 25 -8.14 -1.43 20.23
CA ARG A 25 -7.05 -2.09 20.97
C ARG A 25 -7.36 -2.35 22.43
N THR A 26 -7.99 -1.41 23.10
CA THR A 26 -8.41 -1.61 24.51
C THR A 26 -9.46 -2.71 24.66
N ASN A 27 -10.19 -3.03 23.58
CA ASN A 27 -11.15 -4.13 23.53
C ASN A 27 -10.60 -5.39 22.85
N TYR A 28 -9.27 -5.53 22.73
CA TYR A 28 -8.58 -6.70 22.18
C TYR A 28 -8.96 -7.02 20.72
N LEU A 29 -9.39 -6.03 19.95
CA LEU A 29 -9.65 -6.18 18.52
C LEU A 29 -8.38 -5.94 17.72
N ASN A 30 -8.14 -6.77 16.70
CA ASN A 30 -7.10 -6.48 15.72
C ASN A 30 -7.44 -5.22 14.93
N THR A 31 -6.42 -4.41 14.67
CA THR A 31 -6.57 -3.11 14.03
C THR A 31 -5.70 -3.00 12.79
N CYS A 32 -6.26 -2.45 11.74
CA CYS A 32 -5.60 -2.26 10.47
C CYS A 32 -6.00 -0.93 9.83
N ILE A 33 -5.09 -0.34 9.07
CA ILE A 33 -5.40 0.79 8.18
C ILE A 33 -4.87 0.53 6.78
N GLU A 34 -5.52 1.17 5.81
CA GLU A 34 -5.04 1.34 4.45
C GLU A 34 -4.83 2.82 4.16
N THR A 35 -3.63 3.20 3.71
CA THR A 35 -3.28 4.61 3.49
C THR A 35 -2.27 4.78 2.36
N SER A 36 -2.33 5.93 1.69
CA SER A 36 -1.27 6.40 0.80
C SER A 36 -0.03 6.88 1.55
N ALA A 37 -0.14 7.10 2.85
CA ALA A 37 0.85 7.76 3.71
C ALA A 37 1.23 9.18 3.28
N TYR A 38 0.41 9.86 2.46
CA TYR A 38 0.63 11.24 2.07
C TYR A 38 0.04 12.19 3.14
N ALA A 39 0.75 12.31 4.24
CA ALA A 39 0.39 13.19 5.36
C ALA A 39 1.65 13.58 6.16
N PRO A 40 1.59 14.61 7.04
CA PRO A 40 2.61 14.82 8.04
C PRO A 40 2.83 13.57 8.89
N TRP A 41 4.09 13.29 9.24
CA TRP A 41 4.42 12.12 10.05
C TRP A 41 3.62 12.02 11.33
N ASP A 42 3.43 13.13 12.03
CA ASP A 42 2.74 13.13 13.31
C ASP A 42 1.27 12.69 13.18
N HIS A 43 0.59 13.05 12.09
CA HIS A 43 -0.77 12.55 11.82
C HIS A 43 -0.77 11.05 11.55
N LEU A 44 0.14 10.58 10.68
CA LEU A 44 0.29 9.16 10.39
C LEU A 44 0.62 8.36 11.65
N TRP A 45 1.56 8.84 12.48
CA TRP A 45 1.99 8.12 13.67
C TRP A 45 0.92 8.09 14.76
N GLN A 46 0.13 9.15 14.92
CA GLN A 46 -1.00 9.14 15.85
C GLN A 46 -1.96 7.98 15.57
N VAL A 47 -2.16 7.63 14.30
CA VAL A 47 -3.02 6.52 13.89
C VAL A 47 -2.26 5.19 13.95
N ALA A 48 -1.10 5.11 13.29
CA ALA A 48 -0.35 3.88 13.06
C ALA A 48 0.10 3.19 14.36
N GLN A 49 0.41 3.95 15.41
CA GLN A 49 0.83 3.38 16.71
C GLN A 49 -0.21 2.45 17.36
N TYR A 50 -1.46 2.51 16.94
CA TYR A 50 -2.55 1.64 17.39
C TYR A 50 -2.86 0.51 16.40
N CYS A 51 -2.11 0.40 15.31
CA CYS A 51 -2.32 -0.63 14.30
C CYS A 51 -1.52 -1.90 14.59
N HIS A 52 -2.15 -3.06 14.36
CA HIS A 52 -1.45 -4.33 14.23
C HIS A 52 -0.89 -4.50 12.81
N THR A 53 -1.57 -3.91 11.83
CA THR A 53 -1.12 -3.92 10.45
C THR A 53 -1.37 -2.56 9.80
N VAL A 54 -0.38 -2.06 9.07
CA VAL A 54 -0.53 -0.89 8.19
C VAL A 54 -0.25 -1.34 6.77
N PHE A 55 -1.26 -1.23 5.91
CA PHE A 55 -1.09 -1.32 4.47
C PHE A 55 -0.76 0.08 3.94
N VAL A 56 0.35 0.20 3.25
CA VAL A 56 0.80 1.47 2.67
C VAL A 56 1.09 1.33 1.18
N ASP A 57 0.57 2.25 0.37
CA ASP A 57 0.68 2.19 -1.07
C ASP A 57 1.98 2.83 -1.58
N LEU A 58 2.79 2.06 -2.30
CA LEU A 58 3.93 2.51 -3.10
C LEU A 58 3.53 2.50 -4.58
N LYS A 59 3.14 3.64 -5.12
CA LYS A 59 2.58 3.71 -6.48
C LYS A 59 3.64 3.87 -7.56
N HIS A 60 4.69 4.67 -7.31
CA HIS A 60 5.83 4.84 -8.21
C HIS A 60 7.05 5.37 -7.44
N MET A 61 8.26 4.96 -7.84
CA MET A 61 9.51 5.48 -7.22
C MET A 61 9.95 6.81 -7.82
N ASP A 62 9.72 7.03 -9.12
CA ASP A 62 9.98 8.33 -9.75
C ASP A 62 8.91 9.34 -9.33
N SER A 63 9.34 10.48 -8.77
CA SER A 63 8.44 11.49 -8.20
C SER A 63 7.66 12.24 -9.28
N ALA A 64 8.22 12.43 -10.48
CA ALA A 64 7.52 13.11 -11.57
C ALA A 64 6.41 12.21 -12.14
N GLN A 65 6.70 10.90 -12.32
CA GLN A 65 5.70 9.92 -12.72
C GLN A 65 4.61 9.77 -11.66
N HIS A 66 4.98 9.70 -10.37
CA HIS A 66 4.02 9.66 -9.27
C HIS A 66 3.11 10.88 -9.29
N GLN A 67 3.68 12.08 -9.50
CA GLN A 67 2.90 13.32 -9.57
C GLN A 67 1.98 13.35 -10.77
N ALA A 68 2.41 12.86 -11.92
CA ALA A 68 1.56 12.75 -13.11
C ALA A 68 0.35 11.82 -12.88
N MET A 69 0.52 10.75 -12.11
CA MET A 69 -0.52 9.76 -11.83
C MET A 69 -1.46 10.15 -10.69
N THR A 70 -0.97 10.89 -9.69
CA THR A 70 -1.69 11.09 -8.42
C THR A 70 -1.90 12.57 -8.06
N GLY A 71 -1.31 13.48 -8.81
CA GLY A 71 -1.33 14.92 -8.54
C GLY A 71 -0.27 15.39 -7.52
N VAL A 72 0.46 14.49 -6.85
CA VAL A 72 1.44 14.84 -5.81
C VAL A 72 2.75 14.06 -5.96
N GLY A 73 3.85 14.64 -5.49
CA GLY A 73 5.14 13.93 -5.42
C GLY A 73 5.17 12.89 -4.31
N ASN A 74 6.11 11.94 -4.40
CA ASN A 74 6.19 10.80 -3.49
C ASN A 74 7.15 10.97 -2.30
N GLY A 75 7.90 12.07 -2.20
CA GLY A 75 8.95 12.23 -1.18
C GLY A 75 8.46 11.98 0.25
N VAL A 76 7.35 12.61 0.64
CA VAL A 76 6.72 12.41 1.96
C VAL A 76 6.28 10.95 2.17
N ILE A 77 5.76 10.30 1.13
CA ILE A 77 5.30 8.92 1.19
C ILE A 77 6.48 7.98 1.47
N LEU A 78 7.58 8.11 0.72
CA LEU A 78 8.77 7.26 0.87
C LEU A 78 9.41 7.44 2.25
N ASP A 79 9.48 8.68 2.75
CA ASP A 79 9.97 8.97 4.10
C ASP A 79 9.09 8.34 5.18
N ASN A 80 7.77 8.47 5.04
CA ASN A 80 6.80 7.88 5.95
C ASN A 80 6.84 6.35 5.94
N ILE A 81 6.96 5.70 4.77
CA ILE A 81 7.13 4.24 4.68
C ILE A 81 8.39 3.81 5.43
N THR A 82 9.51 4.49 5.19
CA THR A 82 10.80 4.20 5.85
C THR A 82 10.68 4.29 7.37
N ARG A 83 10.04 5.35 7.87
CA ARG A 83 9.82 5.56 9.31
C ARG A 83 8.85 4.53 9.90
N LEU A 84 7.76 4.20 9.20
CA LEU A 84 6.81 3.17 9.64
C LEU A 84 7.50 1.81 9.80
N CYS A 85 8.31 1.39 8.83
CA CYS A 85 9.02 0.11 8.88
C CYS A 85 10.02 0.03 10.03
N ARG A 86 10.53 1.16 10.51
CA ARG A 86 11.40 1.24 11.68
C ARG A 86 10.62 1.25 13.00
N GLU A 87 9.56 2.06 13.08
CA GLU A 87 8.91 2.37 14.37
C GLU A 87 7.78 1.40 14.73
N LEU A 88 6.96 0.98 13.75
CA LEU A 88 5.76 0.17 14.03
C LEU A 88 6.09 -1.23 14.57
N PRO A 89 7.12 -1.95 14.06
CA PRO A 89 7.49 -3.26 14.61
C PRO A 89 7.93 -3.22 16.07
N ARG A 90 8.50 -2.11 16.53
CA ARG A 90 8.86 -1.90 17.95
C ARG A 90 7.64 -1.88 18.88
N ARG A 91 6.44 -1.70 18.32
CA ARG A 91 5.16 -1.76 19.01
C ARG A 91 4.37 -3.03 18.75
N GLY A 92 5.01 -4.02 18.11
CA GLY A 92 4.38 -5.31 17.76
C GLY A 92 3.45 -5.24 16.55
N GLY A 93 3.50 -4.15 15.79
CA GLY A 93 2.77 -4.04 14.52
C GLY A 93 3.63 -4.46 13.33
N LYS A 94 3.01 -4.57 12.15
CA LYS A 94 3.68 -4.87 10.89
C LYS A 94 3.27 -3.91 9.79
N VAL A 95 4.18 -3.68 8.86
CA VAL A 95 3.94 -2.89 7.64
C VAL A 95 3.88 -3.85 6.45
N ILE A 96 2.89 -3.65 5.59
CA ILE A 96 2.77 -4.30 4.29
C ILE A 96 2.79 -3.20 3.24
N VAL A 97 3.84 -3.18 2.44
CA VAL A 97 3.95 -2.23 1.32
C VAL A 97 3.19 -2.81 0.13
N ARG A 98 2.16 -2.12 -0.32
CA ARG A 98 1.36 -2.52 -1.48
C ARG A 98 1.84 -1.78 -2.72
N MET A 99 2.04 -2.50 -3.80
CA MET A 99 2.39 -1.92 -5.09
C MET A 99 1.28 -2.25 -6.11
N PRO A 100 0.36 -1.29 -6.36
CA PRO A 100 -0.62 -1.43 -7.43
C PRO A 100 0.08 -1.49 -8.78
N LEU A 101 -0.19 -2.52 -9.59
CA LEU A 101 0.41 -2.74 -10.90
C LEU A 101 -0.57 -2.31 -11.99
N ILE A 102 -0.41 -1.09 -12.50
CA ILE A 102 -1.27 -0.51 -13.53
C ILE A 102 -0.60 -0.68 -14.90
N PRO A 103 -1.18 -1.50 -15.82
CA PRO A 103 -0.58 -1.76 -17.12
C PRO A 103 -0.26 -0.49 -17.91
N GLY A 104 1.00 -0.39 -18.36
CA GLY A 104 1.50 0.75 -19.13
C GLY A 104 1.83 2.01 -18.31
N TYR A 105 1.68 1.97 -16.97
CA TYR A 105 2.02 3.09 -16.09
C TYR A 105 3.19 2.77 -15.16
N ASN A 106 3.13 1.66 -14.45
CA ASN A 106 4.14 1.28 -13.46
C ASN A 106 4.43 -0.23 -13.43
N ASP A 107 3.99 -0.97 -14.46
CA ASP A 107 4.16 -2.41 -14.55
C ASP A 107 5.36 -2.82 -15.42
N ASP A 108 6.20 -1.88 -15.88
CA ASP A 108 7.46 -2.19 -16.56
C ASP A 108 8.53 -2.68 -15.57
N ASP A 109 9.58 -3.33 -16.09
CA ASP A 109 10.62 -3.94 -15.26
C ASP A 109 11.44 -2.91 -14.48
N GLU A 110 11.61 -1.70 -14.97
CA GLU A 110 12.39 -0.64 -14.33
C GLU A 110 11.65 -0.07 -13.13
N ALA A 111 10.38 0.32 -13.30
CA ALA A 111 9.52 0.82 -12.24
C ALA A 111 9.35 -0.22 -11.13
N VAL A 112 9.06 -1.47 -11.50
CA VAL A 112 8.93 -2.61 -10.57
C VAL A 112 10.23 -2.86 -9.81
N ALA A 113 11.37 -2.90 -10.51
CA ALA A 113 12.66 -3.13 -9.89
C ALA A 113 13.05 -2.01 -8.91
N ALA A 114 12.73 -0.75 -9.24
CA ALA A 114 12.97 0.39 -8.36
C ALA A 114 12.18 0.24 -7.04
N GLY A 115 10.90 -0.10 -7.11
CA GLY A 115 10.05 -0.36 -5.94
C GLY A 115 10.54 -1.53 -5.11
N ALA A 116 10.89 -2.66 -5.75
CA ALA A 116 11.41 -3.84 -5.06
C ALA A 116 12.73 -3.56 -4.32
N ARG A 117 13.67 -2.81 -4.94
CA ARG A 117 14.93 -2.40 -4.30
C ARG A 117 14.69 -1.46 -3.12
N PHE A 118 13.76 -0.53 -3.24
CA PHE A 118 13.38 0.34 -2.13
C PHE A 118 12.90 -0.49 -0.95
N VAL A 119 11.96 -1.40 -1.16
CA VAL A 119 11.42 -2.28 -0.11
C VAL A 119 12.50 -3.19 0.48
N ALA A 120 13.42 -3.70 -0.33
CA ALA A 120 14.56 -4.51 0.13
C ALA A 120 15.51 -3.76 1.07
N GLY A 121 15.61 -2.43 0.92
CA GLY A 121 16.43 -1.56 1.77
C GLY A 121 15.77 -1.13 3.08
N LEU A 122 14.49 -1.46 3.30
CA LEU A 122 13.75 -1.06 4.50
C LEU A 122 14.10 -1.95 5.71
N GLU A 123 14.12 -1.34 6.90
CA GLU A 123 14.27 -2.08 8.15
C GLU A 123 13.09 -3.05 8.38
N ASN A 124 13.36 -4.14 9.10
CA ASN A 124 12.37 -5.17 9.48
C ASN A 124 11.71 -5.91 8.31
N ALA A 125 12.30 -5.87 7.13
CA ALA A 125 11.89 -6.63 5.95
C ALA A 125 10.36 -6.69 5.74
N PRO A 126 9.69 -5.55 5.48
CA PRO A 126 8.24 -5.53 5.32
C PRO A 126 7.82 -6.43 4.15
N GLU A 127 6.59 -6.94 4.20
CA GLU A 127 6.02 -7.67 3.07
C GLU A 127 5.78 -6.70 1.90
N LEU A 128 6.12 -7.14 0.67
CA LEU A 128 5.75 -6.49 -0.58
C LEU A 128 4.55 -7.21 -1.19
N ASN A 129 3.41 -6.55 -1.20
CA ASN A 129 2.19 -7.07 -1.80
C ASN A 129 1.92 -6.42 -3.15
N LEU A 130 2.00 -7.21 -4.21
CA LEU A 130 1.74 -6.78 -5.58
C LEU A 130 0.25 -6.86 -5.85
N LEU A 131 -0.39 -5.74 -6.18
CA LEU A 131 -1.83 -5.67 -6.44
C LEU A 131 -2.08 -5.57 -7.95
N PRO A 132 -2.56 -6.65 -8.59
CA PRO A 132 -2.97 -6.59 -9.99
C PRO A 132 -4.06 -5.53 -10.19
N TYR A 133 -3.94 -4.78 -11.29
CA TYR A 133 -4.97 -3.81 -11.64
C TYR A 133 -6.33 -4.50 -11.86
N HIS A 134 -7.36 -3.88 -11.31
CA HIS A 134 -8.76 -4.23 -11.56
C HIS A 134 -9.59 -2.95 -11.72
N ASN A 135 -10.61 -3.00 -12.55
CA ASN A 135 -11.47 -1.86 -12.86
C ASN A 135 -12.65 -1.66 -11.90
N LEU A 136 -12.65 -2.28 -10.72
CA LEU A 136 -13.73 -2.16 -9.73
C LEU A 136 -13.92 -0.71 -9.21
N GLY A 137 -12.92 0.15 -9.41
CA GLY A 137 -13.03 1.59 -9.10
C GLY A 137 -13.94 2.37 -10.05
N GLU A 138 -14.19 1.85 -11.26
CA GLU A 138 -14.94 2.55 -12.32
C GLU A 138 -16.35 2.97 -11.85
N SER A 139 -17.07 2.08 -11.17
CA SER A 139 -18.38 2.38 -10.61
C SER A 139 -18.38 3.49 -9.54
N LYS A 140 -17.26 3.68 -8.82
CA LYS A 140 -17.15 4.76 -7.84
C LYS A 140 -17.04 6.13 -8.50
N TYR A 141 -16.34 6.21 -9.65
CA TYR A 141 -16.24 7.44 -10.43
C TYR A 141 -17.61 7.82 -11.00
N GLU A 142 -18.37 6.85 -11.54
CA GLU A 142 -19.75 7.07 -11.97
C GLU A 142 -20.63 7.62 -10.83
N MET A 143 -20.48 7.09 -9.60
CA MET A 143 -21.29 7.53 -8.44
C MET A 143 -21.02 8.98 -8.02
N ILE A 144 -19.80 9.50 -8.27
CA ILE A 144 -19.44 10.89 -7.96
C ILE A 144 -19.54 11.83 -9.18
N GLY A 145 -19.96 11.29 -10.34
CA GLY A 145 -20.13 12.08 -11.58
C GLY A 145 -18.83 12.47 -12.26
N GLU A 146 -17.74 11.71 -12.01
CA GLU A 146 -16.41 11.94 -12.58
C GLU A 146 -16.09 10.89 -13.64
N ASP A 147 -15.30 11.28 -14.65
CA ASP A 147 -14.82 10.35 -15.67
C ASP A 147 -13.73 9.44 -15.10
N TYR A 148 -13.83 8.14 -15.41
CA TYR A 148 -12.79 7.21 -14.98
C TYR A 148 -11.49 7.45 -15.76
N PRO A 149 -10.34 7.70 -15.08
CA PRO A 149 -9.11 8.13 -15.73
C PRO A 149 -8.42 7.05 -16.60
N LEU A 150 -8.84 5.78 -16.48
CA LEU A 150 -8.25 4.62 -17.19
C LEU A 150 -9.31 3.83 -17.97
N PRO A 151 -10.07 4.47 -18.88
CA PRO A 151 -11.16 3.80 -19.58
C PRO A 151 -10.62 2.68 -20.47
N GLY A 152 -11.27 1.51 -20.42
CA GLY A 152 -10.94 0.37 -21.29
C GLY A 152 -9.65 -0.38 -20.92
N LEU A 153 -8.99 -0.04 -19.82
CA LEU A 153 -7.83 -0.79 -19.36
C LEU A 153 -8.26 -2.16 -18.81
N ALA A 154 -7.72 -3.23 -19.40
CA ALA A 154 -8.08 -4.58 -19.02
C ALA A 154 -7.51 -4.99 -17.66
N SER A 155 -8.36 -5.57 -16.80
CA SER A 155 -7.93 -6.15 -15.53
C SER A 155 -7.02 -7.35 -15.75
N ARG A 156 -5.95 -7.46 -14.96
CA ARG A 156 -5.07 -8.64 -14.94
C ARG A 156 -5.44 -9.52 -13.74
N LYS A 157 -5.38 -10.85 -13.92
CA LYS A 157 -5.71 -11.81 -12.86
C LYS A 157 -4.52 -12.70 -12.52
N GLY A 158 -4.49 -13.24 -11.32
CA GLY A 158 -3.37 -13.86 -10.62
C GLY A 158 -2.46 -14.86 -11.37
N ARG A 159 -2.89 -15.48 -12.47
CA ARG A 159 -2.04 -16.36 -13.31
C ARG A 159 -1.58 -15.72 -14.62
N ASP A 160 -1.74 -14.41 -14.77
CA ASP A 160 -1.18 -13.67 -15.91
C ASP A 160 0.35 -13.85 -15.94
N PRO A 161 0.95 -14.29 -17.06
CA PRO A 161 2.40 -14.50 -17.17
C PRO A 161 3.22 -13.25 -16.80
N ARG A 162 2.73 -12.05 -17.12
CA ARG A 162 3.40 -10.80 -16.76
C ARG A 162 3.44 -10.60 -15.24
N LEU A 163 2.34 -10.86 -14.54
CA LEU A 163 2.29 -10.75 -13.08
C LEU A 163 3.23 -11.73 -12.39
N LEU A 164 3.31 -12.97 -12.89
CA LEU A 164 4.24 -13.98 -12.38
C LEU A 164 5.69 -13.58 -12.62
N ALA A 165 6.00 -13.01 -13.79
CA ALA A 165 7.34 -12.50 -14.10
C ALA A 165 7.72 -11.33 -13.17
N ILE A 166 6.81 -10.41 -12.92
CA ILE A 166 6.99 -9.30 -11.96
C ILE A 166 7.24 -9.85 -10.55
N GLN A 167 6.43 -10.78 -10.08
CA GLN A 167 6.61 -11.39 -8.77
C GLN A 167 7.98 -12.05 -8.63
N ALA A 168 8.41 -12.81 -9.65
CA ALA A 168 9.73 -13.43 -9.66
C ALA A 168 10.87 -12.40 -9.68
N LEU A 169 10.71 -11.28 -10.40
CA LEU A 169 11.66 -10.17 -10.40
C LEU A 169 11.77 -9.54 -9.00
N CYS A 170 10.65 -9.22 -8.38
CA CYS A 170 10.61 -8.65 -7.03
C CYS A 170 11.26 -9.60 -6.01
N GLN A 171 10.96 -10.91 -6.06
CA GLN A 171 11.53 -11.89 -5.14
C GLN A 171 13.05 -12.01 -5.28
N ARG A 172 13.61 -11.87 -6.50
CA ARG A 172 15.07 -11.84 -6.69
C ARG A 172 15.71 -10.57 -6.13
N LEU A 173 15.04 -9.42 -6.24
CA LEU A 173 15.56 -8.12 -5.81
C LEU A 173 15.36 -7.86 -4.32
N ALA A 174 14.35 -8.49 -3.72
CA ALA A 174 14.03 -8.39 -2.29
C ALA A 174 14.00 -9.79 -1.64
N PRO A 175 15.15 -10.51 -1.57
CA PRO A 175 15.19 -11.92 -1.19
C PRO A 175 14.81 -12.17 0.28
N HIS A 176 14.90 -11.17 1.13
CA HIS A 176 14.54 -11.26 2.55
C HIS A 176 13.11 -10.82 2.85
N ASN A 177 12.40 -10.31 1.84
CA ASN A 177 11.02 -9.86 1.97
C ASN A 177 10.08 -10.94 1.44
N ARG A 178 8.94 -11.13 2.11
CA ARG A 178 7.84 -11.88 1.51
C ARG A 178 7.27 -11.07 0.35
N VAL A 179 7.14 -11.67 -0.83
CA VAL A 179 6.49 -11.06 -1.99
C VAL A 179 5.22 -11.85 -2.31
N SER A 180 4.07 -11.22 -2.11
CA SER A 180 2.75 -11.80 -2.39
C SER A 180 2.11 -11.15 -3.61
N LEU A 181 1.19 -11.85 -4.28
CA LEU A 181 0.46 -11.38 -5.44
C LEU A 181 -1.05 -11.42 -5.17
N GLY A 182 -1.69 -10.25 -5.26
CA GLY A 182 -3.13 -10.13 -5.05
C GLY A 182 -3.56 -10.41 -3.61
N GLY A 183 -4.76 -11.02 -3.47
CA GLY A 183 -5.39 -11.31 -2.18
C GLY A 183 -4.75 -12.43 -1.34
N ASP A 184 -3.65 -13.04 -1.78
CA ASP A 184 -2.94 -14.08 -1.04
C ASP A 184 -2.43 -13.62 0.33
N ALA A 185 -2.50 -12.32 0.61
CA ALA A 185 -2.23 -11.76 1.93
C ALA A 185 -3.34 -12.05 2.97
N ILE A 186 -4.46 -12.66 2.56
CA ILE A 186 -5.64 -12.95 3.38
C ILE A 186 -6.02 -14.43 3.31
N ASP A 187 -5.07 -15.34 3.18
CA ASP A 187 -5.32 -16.72 3.62
C ASP A 187 -5.28 -16.73 5.15
N LEU A 188 -6.44 -16.41 5.71
CA LEU A 188 -6.78 -16.71 7.08
C LEU A 188 -7.15 -18.21 7.15
N THR A 189 -6.15 -19.08 7.18
CA THR A 189 -6.30 -20.44 7.75
C THR A 189 -5.91 -20.41 9.20
#